data_4edcab03496e49df222ab194092f5c69
#
_entry.id   4edcab03496e49df222ab194092f5c69
#
_cell.length_a   1.000
_cell.length_b   1.000
_cell.length_c   1.000
_cell.angle_alpha   90.00
_cell.angle_beta   90.00
_cell.angle_gamma   90.00
#
_symmetry.space_group_name_H-M   'P 1'
#
loop_
_entity.id
_entity.type
_entity.pdbx_description
1 polymer ?
#
loop_
_entity_poly.entity_id
_entity_poly.type
_entity_poly.pdbx_seq_one_letter_code
_entity_poly.pdbx_strand_id
1 'polypeptide(L)'
;MSKKDTKYVDVHSMLKAAGKTMFIKFYNDLKDFSLSDKYLCEKVYKESPTAKSPNQRYKVPRAREVFRTNQQIEALQLIIRSEKLSADIITEAKRLLEVELSLVESNEDSSFVNEFNNDFSIENFSKPFEYNNTPEKPREKSKNSSYVFPRSKKVAFNALKKANFLCEMDSSHDVFMRKNADITYTEPHHLVPLSTQNEFPDVNLDREQNIVSLCSACHNQLHYGKDFENILKPLYEERKELLKLIGINISYEQLRTYYI
;
A
#
# COMPACT_ATOMS: atom_id res chain seq x y z
N MET A 1 3.61 32.95 -19.91
CA MET A 1 3.49 31.56 -20.42
C MET A 1 2.24 30.95 -19.78
N SER A 2 1.22 30.70 -20.57
CA SER A 2 -0.10 30.22 -20.15
C SER A 2 0.00 28.80 -19.58
N LYS A 3 -0.47 28.61 -18.33
CA LYS A 3 -0.72 27.27 -17.77
C LYS A 3 -1.82 26.64 -18.62
N LYS A 4 -1.49 25.62 -19.41
CA LYS A 4 -2.50 24.75 -20.01
C LYS A 4 -3.20 24.02 -18.87
N ASP A 5 -4.47 24.32 -18.64
CA ASP A 5 -5.37 23.52 -17.83
C ASP A 5 -5.30 22.08 -18.36
N THR A 6 -4.66 21.19 -17.63
CA THR A 6 -4.72 19.74 -17.88
C THR A 6 -6.15 19.33 -17.61
N LYS A 7 -6.92 19.16 -18.68
CA LYS A 7 -8.29 18.68 -18.64
C LYS A 7 -8.27 17.33 -17.91
N TYR A 8 -8.83 17.29 -16.71
CA TYR A 8 -8.98 16.05 -15.94
C TYR A 8 -9.75 15.05 -16.81
N VAL A 9 -9.06 14.00 -17.23
CA VAL A 9 -9.70 12.94 -18.04
C VAL A 9 -10.17 11.87 -17.06
N ASP A 10 -11.48 11.71 -17.00
CA ASP A 10 -12.15 10.73 -16.16
C ASP A 10 -11.71 9.30 -16.51
N VAL A 11 -11.28 8.55 -15.49
CA VAL A 11 -10.81 7.16 -15.61
C VAL A 11 -11.86 6.24 -16.24
N HIS A 12 -13.15 6.48 -15.97
CA HIS A 12 -14.25 5.71 -16.58
C HIS A 12 -14.27 5.87 -18.10
N SER A 13 -14.07 7.08 -18.60
CA SER A 13 -13.98 7.38 -20.03
C SER A 13 -12.77 6.73 -20.68
N MET A 14 -11.60 6.72 -19.99
CA MET A 14 -10.41 6.05 -20.47
C MET A 14 -10.60 4.54 -20.58
N LEU A 15 -11.16 3.88 -19.54
CA LEU A 15 -11.47 2.46 -19.54
C LEU A 15 -12.53 2.07 -20.58
N LYS A 16 -13.55 2.92 -20.79
CA LYS A 16 -14.57 2.70 -21.85
C LYS A 16 -13.93 2.72 -23.22
N ALA A 17 -13.01 3.65 -23.48
CA ALA A 17 -12.30 3.75 -24.77
C ALA A 17 -11.28 2.63 -24.96
N ALA A 18 -10.55 2.24 -23.92
CA ALA A 18 -9.54 1.17 -23.94
C ALA A 18 -10.17 -0.23 -24.05
N GLY A 19 -11.26 -0.46 -23.32
CA GLY A 19 -11.88 -1.76 -23.09
C GLY A 19 -11.30 -2.46 -21.85
N LYS A 20 -12.16 -2.69 -20.84
CA LYS A 20 -11.79 -3.23 -19.53
C LYS A 20 -11.04 -4.57 -19.61
N THR A 21 -11.52 -5.51 -20.45
CA THR A 21 -10.87 -6.81 -20.64
C THR A 21 -9.47 -6.66 -21.23
N MET A 22 -9.29 -5.81 -22.23
CA MET A 22 -7.97 -5.53 -22.81
C MET A 22 -7.04 -4.90 -21.78
N PHE A 23 -7.54 -3.93 -21.01
CA PHE A 23 -6.77 -3.29 -19.96
C PHE A 23 -6.21 -4.29 -18.94
N ILE A 24 -7.03 -5.24 -18.46
CA ILE A 24 -6.58 -6.28 -17.51
C ILE A 24 -5.60 -7.26 -18.17
N LYS A 25 -5.93 -7.78 -19.36
CA LYS A 25 -5.08 -8.78 -20.04
C LYS A 25 -3.66 -8.27 -20.34
N PHE A 26 -3.51 -7.00 -20.62
CA PHE A 26 -2.24 -6.38 -20.99
C PHE A 26 -1.75 -5.38 -19.93
N TYR A 27 -2.20 -5.52 -18.68
CA TYR A 27 -1.94 -4.55 -17.61
C TYR A 27 -0.45 -4.23 -17.44
N ASN A 28 0.39 -5.24 -17.29
CA ASN A 28 1.83 -5.06 -17.08
C ASN A 28 2.54 -4.49 -18.32
N ASP A 29 2.16 -4.94 -19.50
CA ASP A 29 2.69 -4.39 -20.76
C ASP A 29 2.31 -2.91 -20.94
N LEU A 30 1.07 -2.54 -20.59
CA LEU A 30 0.60 -1.16 -20.67
C LEU A 30 1.29 -0.24 -19.65
N LYS A 31 1.63 -0.79 -18.48
CA LYS A 31 2.36 -0.09 -17.43
C LYS A 31 3.85 0.10 -17.78
N ASP A 32 4.41 -0.78 -18.61
CA ASP A 32 5.81 -0.71 -19.05
C ASP A 32 5.99 0.35 -20.14
N PHE A 33 6.51 1.52 -19.76
CA PHE A 33 6.77 2.62 -20.68
C PHE A 33 8.06 2.46 -21.52
N SER A 34 8.83 1.40 -21.33
CA SER A 34 9.93 1.02 -22.23
C SER A 34 9.40 0.44 -23.56
N LEU A 35 8.19 -0.13 -23.55
CA LEU A 35 7.51 -0.65 -24.72
C LEU A 35 6.87 0.49 -25.54
N SER A 36 7.01 0.48 -26.85
CA SER A 36 6.35 1.49 -27.71
C SER A 36 4.86 1.20 -27.90
N ASP A 37 4.06 2.26 -28.08
CA ASP A 37 2.64 2.12 -28.39
C ASP A 37 2.40 1.31 -29.68
N LYS A 38 3.30 1.42 -30.66
CA LYS A 38 3.22 0.64 -31.91
C LYS A 38 3.36 -0.86 -31.62
N TYR A 39 4.37 -1.25 -30.86
CA TYR A 39 4.58 -2.65 -30.48
C TYR A 39 3.36 -3.20 -29.71
N LEU A 40 2.85 -2.45 -28.74
CA LEU A 40 1.69 -2.87 -27.96
C LEU A 40 0.41 -2.99 -28.82
N CYS A 41 0.20 -2.10 -29.77
CA CYS A 41 -0.93 -2.21 -30.71
C CYS A 41 -0.84 -3.49 -31.54
N GLU A 42 0.35 -3.85 -32.02
CA GLU A 42 0.59 -5.09 -32.78
C GLU A 42 0.38 -6.33 -31.89
N LYS A 43 0.91 -6.33 -30.65
CA LYS A 43 0.74 -7.40 -29.67
C LYS A 43 -0.74 -7.64 -29.33
N VAL A 44 -1.48 -6.58 -28.96
CA VAL A 44 -2.91 -6.63 -28.64
C VAL A 44 -3.72 -7.15 -29.84
N TYR A 45 -3.41 -6.71 -31.04
CA TYR A 45 -4.08 -7.16 -32.26
C TYR A 45 -3.87 -8.67 -32.50
N LYS A 46 -2.64 -9.15 -32.32
CA LYS A 46 -2.25 -10.55 -32.54
C LYS A 46 -2.92 -11.50 -31.52
N GLU A 47 -2.99 -11.08 -30.25
CA GLU A 47 -3.48 -11.91 -29.14
C GLU A 47 -5.00 -11.78 -28.89
N SER A 48 -5.67 -10.84 -29.55
CA SER A 48 -7.13 -10.65 -29.49
C SER A 48 -7.77 -10.73 -30.86
N PRO A 49 -8.04 -11.95 -31.38
CA PRO A 49 -8.53 -12.14 -32.76
C PRO A 49 -9.87 -11.48 -33.05
N THR A 50 -10.67 -11.14 -32.02
CA THR A 50 -11.92 -10.37 -32.15
C THR A 50 -11.69 -8.88 -32.39
N ALA A 51 -10.48 -8.42 -32.22
CA ALA A 51 -10.09 -7.02 -32.43
C ALA A 51 -9.83 -6.71 -33.93
N LYS A 52 -10.76 -7.04 -34.81
CA LYS A 52 -10.69 -6.76 -36.26
C LYS A 52 -10.68 -5.26 -36.63
N SER A 53 -10.26 -4.38 -35.73
CA SER A 53 -10.37 -2.96 -35.97
C SER A 53 -9.00 -2.26 -35.87
N PRO A 54 -8.71 -1.34 -36.80
CA PRO A 54 -7.61 -0.37 -36.66
C PRO A 54 -7.71 0.50 -35.38
N ASN A 55 -8.80 0.36 -34.64
CA ASN A 55 -9.06 1.09 -33.39
C ASN A 55 -8.09 0.76 -32.24
N GLN A 56 -7.21 -0.23 -32.37
CA GLN A 56 -6.15 -0.47 -31.37
C GLN A 56 -5.22 0.73 -31.22
N ARG A 57 -5.04 1.52 -32.28
CA ARG A 57 -4.26 2.78 -32.24
C ARG A 57 -4.77 3.79 -31.21
N TYR A 58 -6.07 3.73 -30.87
CA TYR A 58 -6.68 4.62 -29.88
C TYR A 58 -6.80 3.95 -28.51
N LYS A 59 -6.95 2.64 -28.45
CA LYS A 59 -7.15 1.88 -27.22
C LYS A 59 -5.90 1.84 -26.35
N VAL A 60 -4.73 1.52 -26.92
CA VAL A 60 -3.46 1.43 -26.21
C VAL A 60 -3.08 2.79 -25.58
N PRO A 61 -3.04 3.92 -26.32
CA PRO A 61 -2.75 5.22 -25.71
C PRO A 61 -3.74 5.60 -24.60
N ARG A 62 -5.04 5.28 -24.74
CA ARG A 62 -6.05 5.55 -23.72
C ARG A 62 -5.86 4.68 -22.47
N ALA A 63 -5.50 3.41 -22.66
CA ALA A 63 -5.16 2.53 -21.53
C ALA A 63 -3.92 3.01 -20.78
N ARG A 64 -2.89 3.46 -21.51
CA ARG A 64 -1.66 3.99 -20.92
C ARG A 64 -1.84 5.32 -20.21
N GLU A 65 -2.85 6.11 -20.60
CA GLU A 65 -3.18 7.37 -19.94
C GLU A 65 -3.62 7.14 -18.48
N VAL A 66 -4.25 6.00 -18.17
CA VAL A 66 -4.59 5.60 -16.80
C VAL A 66 -3.32 5.57 -15.91
N PHE A 67 -2.22 5.03 -16.42
CA PHE A 67 -0.95 4.96 -15.68
C PHE A 67 -0.23 6.32 -15.65
N ARG A 68 -0.26 7.11 -16.74
CA ARG A 68 0.33 8.46 -16.76
C ARG A 68 -0.34 9.41 -15.77
N THR A 69 -1.61 9.18 -15.47
CA THR A 69 -2.39 9.98 -14.52
C THR A 69 -2.48 9.37 -13.12
N ASN A 70 -1.74 8.28 -12.86
CA ASN A 70 -1.75 7.52 -11.60
C ASN A 70 -3.15 7.09 -11.14
N GLN A 71 -4.03 6.74 -12.09
CA GLN A 71 -5.42 6.32 -11.81
C GLN A 71 -5.63 4.80 -11.90
N GLN A 72 -4.56 4.00 -11.89
CA GLN A 72 -4.63 2.54 -12.03
C GLN A 72 -5.44 1.86 -10.92
N ILE A 73 -5.32 2.32 -9.68
CA ILE A 73 -6.09 1.77 -8.55
C ILE A 73 -7.59 2.03 -8.75
N GLU A 74 -7.98 3.26 -9.09
CA GLU A 74 -9.37 3.60 -9.39
C GLU A 74 -9.90 2.79 -10.58
N ALA A 75 -9.09 2.63 -11.63
CA ALA A 75 -9.42 1.81 -12.79
C ALA A 75 -9.71 0.35 -12.40
N LEU A 76 -8.86 -0.26 -11.56
CA LEU A 76 -9.05 -1.62 -11.08
C LEU A 76 -10.32 -1.75 -10.23
N GLN A 77 -10.58 -0.81 -9.33
CA GLN A 77 -11.81 -0.78 -8.53
C GLN A 77 -13.08 -0.67 -9.37
N LEU A 78 -13.08 0.16 -10.44
CA LEU A 78 -14.18 0.27 -11.39
C LEU A 78 -14.39 -1.00 -12.22
N ILE A 79 -13.32 -1.74 -12.50
CA ILE A 79 -13.38 -3.02 -13.20
C ILE A 79 -13.98 -4.09 -12.27
N ILE A 80 -13.53 -4.19 -11.03
CA ILE A 80 -14.01 -5.14 -10.03
C ILE A 80 -15.53 -4.99 -9.78
N ARG A 81 -16.03 -3.75 -9.79
CA ARG A 81 -17.47 -3.46 -9.62
C ARG A 81 -18.30 -3.73 -10.88
N SER A 82 -17.72 -4.23 -11.95
CA SER A 82 -18.42 -4.42 -13.22
C SER A 82 -19.15 -5.76 -13.30
N GLU A 83 -20.47 -5.73 -13.37
CA GLU A 83 -21.31 -6.96 -13.47
C GLU A 83 -21.23 -7.67 -14.83
N LYS A 84 -20.61 -7.04 -15.85
CA LYS A 84 -20.59 -7.54 -17.25
C LYS A 84 -19.29 -8.24 -17.65
N LEU A 85 -18.35 -8.40 -16.72
CA LEU A 85 -17.06 -9.04 -16.96
C LEU A 85 -17.06 -10.47 -16.44
N SER A 86 -16.25 -11.33 -17.09
CA SER A 86 -16.07 -12.70 -16.65
C SER A 86 -15.34 -12.79 -15.32
N ALA A 87 -15.57 -13.87 -14.58
CA ALA A 87 -15.01 -14.07 -13.24
C ALA A 87 -13.48 -14.08 -13.23
N ASP A 88 -12.84 -14.61 -14.29
CA ASP A 88 -11.38 -14.61 -14.44
C ASP A 88 -10.80 -13.20 -14.54
N ILE A 89 -11.46 -12.30 -15.30
CA ILE A 89 -11.04 -10.89 -15.42
C ILE A 89 -11.22 -10.16 -14.07
N ILE A 90 -12.29 -10.43 -13.34
CA ILE A 90 -12.52 -9.83 -12.03
C ILE A 90 -11.48 -10.32 -11.01
N THR A 91 -11.17 -11.62 -11.03
CA THR A 91 -10.16 -12.22 -10.14
C THR A 91 -8.78 -11.62 -10.41
N GLU A 92 -8.38 -11.50 -11.68
CA GLU A 92 -7.10 -10.89 -12.03
C GLU A 92 -7.07 -9.39 -11.67
N ALA A 93 -8.18 -8.65 -11.85
CA ALA A 93 -8.28 -7.26 -11.42
C ALA A 93 -8.10 -7.09 -9.91
N LYS A 94 -8.64 -8.02 -9.09
CA LYS A 94 -8.43 -8.02 -7.63
C LYS A 94 -6.96 -8.24 -7.29
N ARG A 95 -6.32 -9.27 -7.89
CA ARG A 95 -4.90 -9.56 -7.69
C ARG A 95 -4.01 -8.37 -8.05
N LEU A 96 -4.28 -7.71 -9.19
CA LEU A 96 -3.55 -6.51 -9.61
C LEU A 96 -3.77 -5.34 -8.63
N LEU A 97 -4.98 -5.18 -8.10
CA LEU A 97 -5.29 -4.14 -7.11
C LEU A 97 -4.49 -4.36 -5.82
N GLU A 98 -4.39 -5.58 -5.34
CA GLU A 98 -3.58 -5.93 -4.17
C GLU A 98 -2.11 -5.56 -4.39
N VAL A 99 -1.54 -5.89 -5.55
CA VAL A 99 -0.16 -5.52 -5.91
C VAL A 99 0.02 -4.00 -5.94
N GLU A 100 -0.89 -3.24 -6.58
CA GLU A 100 -0.78 -1.77 -6.64
C GLU A 100 -0.91 -1.12 -5.24
N LEU A 101 -1.80 -1.63 -4.39
CA LEU A 101 -1.94 -1.14 -3.02
C LEU A 101 -0.70 -1.42 -2.18
N SER A 102 -0.12 -2.61 -2.29
CA SER A 102 1.14 -2.96 -1.61
C SER A 102 2.30 -2.06 -2.03
N LEU A 103 2.41 -1.73 -3.33
CA LEU A 103 3.43 -0.79 -3.84
C LEU A 103 3.22 0.63 -3.31
N VAL A 104 1.97 1.09 -3.22
CA VAL A 104 1.67 2.41 -2.62
C VAL A 104 2.04 2.40 -1.16
N GLU A 105 1.71 1.36 -0.41
CA GLU A 105 2.01 1.26 1.01
C GLU A 105 3.51 1.25 1.29
N SER A 106 4.30 0.45 0.57
CA SER A 106 5.76 0.40 0.75
C SER A 106 6.44 1.75 0.45
N ASN A 107 5.95 2.48 -0.57
CA ASN A 107 6.43 3.83 -0.87
C ASN A 107 6.04 4.83 0.22
N GLU A 108 4.84 4.70 0.80
CA GLU A 108 4.38 5.56 1.87
C GLU A 108 5.01 5.24 3.22
N ASP A 109 5.27 3.97 3.51
CA ASP A 109 6.05 3.59 4.69
C ASP A 109 7.44 4.20 4.62
N SER A 110 8.12 4.11 3.48
CA SER A 110 9.43 4.73 3.28
C SER A 110 9.36 6.26 3.40
N SER A 111 8.34 6.91 2.85
CA SER A 111 8.12 8.35 2.95
C SER A 111 7.82 8.76 4.40
N PHE A 112 6.95 8.02 5.07
CA PHE A 112 6.60 8.27 6.47
C PHE A 112 7.79 8.07 7.40
N VAL A 113 8.59 7.02 7.22
CA VAL A 113 9.82 6.77 7.98
C VAL A 113 10.80 7.93 7.79
N ASN A 114 10.98 8.42 6.56
CA ASN A 114 11.86 9.56 6.29
C ASN A 114 11.35 10.85 6.96
N GLU A 115 10.07 11.14 6.84
CA GLU A 115 9.45 12.32 7.47
C GLU A 115 9.47 12.21 8.99
N PHE A 116 9.18 11.04 9.55
CA PHE A 116 9.25 10.74 10.97
C PHE A 116 10.68 10.98 11.52
N ASN A 117 11.70 10.51 10.78
CA ASN A 117 13.10 10.68 11.18
C ASN A 117 13.57 12.13 11.12
N ASN A 118 13.09 12.92 10.16
CA ASN A 118 13.44 14.35 10.03
C ASN A 118 12.83 15.20 11.15
N ASP A 119 11.61 14.86 11.61
CA ASP A 119 10.90 15.60 12.65
C ASP A 119 11.13 15.01 14.06
N PHE A 120 12.04 14.03 14.17
CA PHE A 120 12.29 13.35 15.42
C PHE A 120 12.86 14.29 16.49
N SER A 121 12.10 14.56 17.56
CA SER A 121 12.49 15.35 18.71
C SER A 121 12.09 14.64 20.01
N ILE A 122 13.06 14.45 20.91
CA ILE A 122 12.85 13.83 22.22
C ILE A 122 11.95 14.69 23.11
N GLU A 123 12.00 16.02 22.97
CA GLU A 123 11.27 16.96 23.82
C GLU A 123 9.74 16.79 23.75
N ASN A 124 9.22 16.32 22.62
CA ASN A 124 7.80 16.10 22.42
C ASN A 124 7.28 14.82 23.12
N PHE A 125 8.15 14.02 23.74
CA PHE A 125 7.83 12.65 24.13
C PHE A 125 8.19 12.25 25.57
N SER A 126 8.38 13.25 26.44
CA SER A 126 8.80 13.06 27.84
C SER A 126 7.74 12.42 28.74
N LYS A 127 6.47 12.35 28.30
CA LYS A 127 5.39 11.80 29.12
C LYS A 127 5.39 10.27 29.11
N PRO A 128 5.08 9.60 30.25
CA PRO A 128 4.82 8.17 30.28
C PRO A 128 3.72 7.82 29.26
N PHE A 129 3.87 6.69 28.59
CA PHE A 129 2.90 6.18 27.64
C PHE A 129 2.33 4.85 28.12
N GLU A 130 0.99 4.73 28.11
CA GLU A 130 0.26 3.48 28.33
C GLU A 130 -0.62 3.21 27.12
N TYR A 131 -0.81 1.92 26.77
CA TYR A 131 -1.72 1.53 25.71
C TYR A 131 -3.16 1.90 26.06
N ASN A 132 -3.82 2.61 25.15
CA ASN A 132 -5.27 2.70 25.14
C ASN A 132 -5.83 1.46 24.42
N ASN A 133 -6.42 0.53 25.19
CA ASN A 133 -6.97 -0.71 24.63
C ASN A 133 -8.44 -0.59 24.20
N THR A 134 -8.98 0.63 24.16
CA THR A 134 -10.34 0.88 23.67
C THR A 134 -10.33 0.91 22.14
N PRO A 135 -11.22 0.16 21.44
CA PRO A 135 -11.39 0.28 20.01
C PRO A 135 -11.72 1.74 19.60
N GLU A 136 -11.09 2.21 18.54
CA GLU A 136 -11.30 3.56 17.99
C GLU A 136 -11.71 3.44 16.52
N LYS A 137 -12.57 4.33 16.03
CA LYS A 137 -12.92 4.39 14.61
C LYS A 137 -11.76 4.93 13.78
N PRO A 138 -11.66 4.53 12.51
CA PRO A 138 -10.68 5.07 11.59
C PRO A 138 -10.74 6.60 11.51
N ARG A 139 -9.57 7.23 11.35
CA ARG A 139 -9.51 8.66 11.05
C ARG A 139 -10.01 8.93 9.63
N GLU A 140 -10.66 10.06 9.43
CA GLU A 140 -11.11 10.45 8.10
C GLU A 140 -9.93 10.66 7.16
N LYS A 141 -10.06 10.19 5.92
CA LYS A 141 -9.08 10.43 4.85
C LYS A 141 -8.99 11.93 4.54
N SER A 142 -7.78 12.39 4.25
CA SER A 142 -7.59 13.74 3.73
C SER A 142 -8.36 13.92 2.41
N LYS A 143 -9.02 15.05 2.22
CA LYS A 143 -9.74 15.40 0.99
C LYS A 143 -8.87 15.38 -0.27
N ASN A 144 -7.55 15.46 -0.11
CA ASN A 144 -6.58 15.48 -1.19
C ASN A 144 -5.97 14.11 -1.51
N SER A 145 -6.25 13.05 -0.71
CA SER A 145 -5.73 11.71 -0.92
C SER A 145 -6.86 10.70 -0.73
N SER A 146 -7.37 10.15 -1.83
CA SER A 146 -8.49 9.19 -1.80
C SER A 146 -8.08 7.78 -1.38
N TYR A 147 -6.78 7.48 -1.35
CA TYR A 147 -6.28 6.10 -1.16
C TYR A 147 -5.54 5.88 0.15
N VAL A 148 -5.05 6.95 0.78
CA VAL A 148 -4.17 6.87 1.95
C VAL A 148 -4.88 7.29 3.22
N PHE A 149 -4.78 6.45 4.25
CA PHE A 149 -5.23 6.79 5.59
C PHE A 149 -4.14 7.58 6.34
N PRO A 150 -4.51 8.58 7.15
CA PRO A 150 -3.53 9.40 7.85
C PRO A 150 -2.79 8.57 8.91
N ARG A 151 -1.46 8.72 8.94
CA ARG A 151 -0.56 8.13 9.94
C ARG A 151 -0.18 9.17 11.00
N SER A 152 -0.10 8.75 12.25
CA SER A 152 0.28 9.60 13.36
C SER A 152 1.73 9.38 13.78
N LYS A 153 2.58 10.40 13.61
CA LYS A 153 3.96 10.38 14.11
C LYS A 153 4.01 10.10 15.62
N LYS A 154 3.02 10.59 16.38
CA LYS A 154 2.92 10.35 17.83
C LYS A 154 2.67 8.88 18.13
N VAL A 155 1.74 8.22 17.41
CA VAL A 155 1.45 6.80 17.57
C VAL A 155 2.68 5.96 17.22
N ALA A 156 3.32 6.24 16.09
CA ALA A 156 4.55 5.58 15.69
C ALA A 156 5.66 5.74 16.74
N PHE A 157 5.88 6.96 17.24
CA PHE A 157 6.86 7.21 18.29
C PHE A 157 6.57 6.43 19.57
N ASN A 158 5.31 6.41 20.02
CA ASN A 158 4.89 5.67 21.22
C ASN A 158 5.20 4.18 21.07
N ALA A 159 4.93 3.61 19.89
CA ALA A 159 5.23 2.20 19.60
C ALA A 159 6.74 1.90 19.67
N LEU A 160 7.57 2.74 19.02
CA LEU A 160 9.03 2.60 19.09
C LEU A 160 9.56 2.78 20.53
N LYS A 161 9.02 3.75 21.27
CA LYS A 161 9.37 3.97 22.69
C LYS A 161 9.04 2.76 23.55
N LYS A 162 7.89 2.12 23.31
CA LYS A 162 7.45 0.90 24.02
C LYS A 162 8.43 -0.25 23.79
N ALA A 163 8.97 -0.36 22.57
CA ALA A 163 10.01 -1.31 22.21
C ALA A 163 11.42 -0.86 22.64
N ASN A 164 11.54 0.21 23.42
CA ASN A 164 12.83 0.83 23.79
C ASN A 164 13.73 1.16 22.59
N PHE A 165 13.12 1.46 21.43
CA PHE A 165 13.83 1.71 20.16
C PHE A 165 14.74 0.56 19.72
N LEU A 166 14.37 -0.68 20.07
CA LEU A 166 15.02 -1.92 19.68
C LEU A 166 14.17 -2.67 18.65
N CYS A 167 14.79 -3.59 17.92
CA CYS A 167 14.07 -4.46 17.00
C CYS A 167 13.25 -5.50 17.78
N GLU A 168 11.95 -5.56 17.53
CA GLU A 168 11.04 -6.51 18.22
C GLU A 168 11.21 -7.96 17.74
N MET A 169 11.91 -8.19 16.61
CA MET A 169 12.28 -9.54 16.22
C MET A 169 13.42 -10.11 17.07
N ASP A 170 14.41 -9.28 17.34
CA ASP A 170 15.55 -9.62 18.21
C ASP A 170 16.22 -8.31 18.66
N SER A 171 16.22 -8.06 19.95
CA SER A 171 16.81 -6.85 20.52
C SER A 171 18.35 -6.76 20.36
N SER A 172 18.98 -7.86 19.94
CA SER A 172 20.42 -7.93 19.64
C SER A 172 20.76 -7.58 18.20
N HIS A 173 19.76 -7.35 17.33
CA HIS A 173 20.02 -6.92 15.97
C HIS A 173 20.80 -5.61 15.93
N ASP A 174 21.79 -5.56 15.04
CA ASP A 174 22.60 -4.37 14.84
C ASP A 174 21.73 -3.17 14.42
N VAL A 175 21.78 -2.13 15.25
CA VAL A 175 21.14 -0.85 14.99
C VAL A 175 22.14 0.27 15.28
N PHE A 176 22.04 1.37 14.56
CA PHE A 176 22.90 2.53 14.78
C PHE A 176 22.18 3.59 15.60
N MET A 177 22.97 4.53 16.18
CA MET A 177 22.42 5.67 16.91
C MET A 177 21.83 6.70 15.93
N ARG A 178 20.69 7.28 16.27
CA ARG A 178 20.12 8.38 15.48
C ARG A 178 21.03 9.58 15.47
N LYS A 179 21.10 10.30 14.36
CA LYS A 179 21.97 11.46 14.19
C LYS A 179 21.65 12.60 15.18
N ASN A 180 20.38 12.75 15.53
CA ASN A 180 19.88 13.89 16.31
C ASN A 180 19.35 13.49 17.69
N ALA A 181 19.64 12.27 18.17
CA ALA A 181 19.15 11.79 19.46
C ALA A 181 19.99 10.60 19.97
N ASP A 182 20.18 10.52 21.28
CA ASP A 182 20.90 9.41 21.95
C ASP A 182 20.01 8.17 22.09
N ILE A 183 19.40 7.74 20.99
CA ILE A 183 18.59 6.54 20.89
C ILE A 183 18.86 5.79 19.58
N THR A 184 18.63 4.50 19.60
CA THR A 184 18.86 3.64 18.46
C THR A 184 17.85 3.89 17.32
N TYR A 185 18.27 3.58 16.10
CA TYR A 185 17.44 3.70 14.91
C TYR A 185 16.65 2.43 14.71
N THR A 186 15.33 2.55 14.77
CA THR A 186 14.38 1.55 14.29
C THR A 186 13.28 2.25 13.49
N GLU A 187 12.56 1.48 12.71
CA GLU A 187 11.50 1.92 11.80
C GLU A 187 10.15 1.41 12.28
N PRO A 188 9.12 2.28 12.37
CA PRO A 188 7.77 1.85 12.70
C PRO A 188 7.12 1.15 11.50
N HIS A 189 6.54 -0.03 11.72
CA HIS A 189 5.84 -0.81 10.69
C HIS A 189 4.46 -1.24 11.19
N HIS A 190 3.40 -1.02 10.37
CA HIS A 190 2.06 -1.52 10.69
C HIS A 190 1.96 -3.00 10.37
N LEU A 191 1.77 -3.84 11.41
CA LEU A 191 1.68 -5.28 11.24
C LEU A 191 0.44 -5.69 10.41
N VAL A 192 -0.72 -5.09 10.68
CA VAL A 192 -1.87 -5.11 9.77
C VAL A 192 -1.77 -3.85 8.93
N PRO A 193 -1.51 -3.97 7.61
CA PRO A 193 -1.22 -2.84 6.75
C PRO A 193 -2.34 -1.79 6.71
N LEU A 194 -2.00 -0.50 6.70
CA LEU A 194 -2.99 0.58 6.60
C LEU A 194 -3.76 0.58 5.28
N SER A 195 -3.21 0.02 4.21
CA SER A 195 -3.90 -0.18 2.94
C SER A 195 -5.19 -1.00 3.10
N THR A 196 -5.21 -1.91 4.09
CA THR A 196 -6.35 -2.79 4.39
C THR A 196 -7.41 -2.15 5.30
N GLN A 197 -7.26 -0.86 5.68
CA GLN A 197 -8.18 -0.17 6.60
C GLN A 197 -9.66 -0.26 6.18
N ASN A 198 -9.95 -0.37 4.89
CA ASN A 198 -11.34 -0.53 4.41
C ASN A 198 -11.97 -1.88 4.80
N GLU A 199 -11.15 -2.89 5.12
CA GLU A 199 -11.62 -4.19 5.64
C GLU A 199 -11.94 -4.13 7.14
N PHE A 200 -11.47 -3.07 7.81
CA PHE A 200 -11.68 -2.80 9.24
C PHE A 200 -12.41 -1.46 9.42
N PRO A 201 -13.70 -1.33 8.99
CA PRO A 201 -14.40 -0.04 8.95
C PRO A 201 -14.69 0.55 10.34
N ASP A 202 -14.71 -0.28 11.36
CA ASP A 202 -15.06 0.12 12.74
C ASP A 202 -13.83 0.28 13.64
N VAL A 203 -12.63 -0.04 13.14
CA VAL A 203 -11.40 -0.07 13.94
C VAL A 203 -10.28 0.68 13.21
N ASN A 204 -9.63 1.62 13.90
CA ASN A 204 -8.48 2.33 13.41
C ASN A 204 -7.24 1.42 13.44
N LEU A 205 -6.60 1.21 12.29
CA LEU A 205 -5.35 0.43 12.18
C LEU A 205 -4.09 1.23 12.59
N ASP A 206 -4.16 2.58 12.62
CA ASP A 206 -3.04 3.42 13.07
C ASP A 206 -3.04 3.52 14.61
N ARG A 207 -2.64 2.42 15.25
CA ARG A 207 -2.59 2.24 16.71
C ARG A 207 -1.27 1.61 17.13
N GLU A 208 -0.81 1.97 18.33
CA GLU A 208 0.45 1.48 18.89
C GLU A 208 0.51 -0.06 18.99
N GLN A 209 -0.63 -0.71 19.23
CA GLN A 209 -0.73 -2.18 19.28
C GLN A 209 -0.48 -2.85 17.92
N ASN A 210 -0.75 -2.12 16.83
CA ASN A 210 -0.56 -2.58 15.46
C ASN A 210 0.78 -2.13 14.85
N ILE A 211 1.54 -1.29 15.54
CA ILE A 211 2.85 -0.85 15.06
C ILE A 211 3.94 -1.60 15.79
N VAL A 212 4.88 -2.16 15.04
CA VAL A 212 6.08 -2.83 15.52
C VAL A 212 7.33 -2.01 15.22
N SER A 213 8.33 -2.13 16.09
CA SER A 213 9.64 -1.49 15.94
C SER A 213 10.61 -2.47 15.30
N LEU A 214 11.14 -2.16 14.13
CA LEU A 214 12.01 -3.06 13.39
C LEU A 214 13.33 -2.39 13.01
N CYS A 215 14.42 -3.14 12.99
CA CYS A 215 15.63 -2.70 12.30
C CYS A 215 15.36 -2.67 10.77
N SER A 216 16.13 -1.90 10.03
CA SER A 216 15.95 -1.76 8.57
C SER A 216 16.02 -3.10 7.83
N ALA A 217 16.81 -4.05 8.30
CA ALA A 217 16.91 -5.38 7.69
C ALA A 217 15.58 -6.14 7.82
N CYS A 218 15.02 -6.24 9.03
CA CYS A 218 13.73 -6.91 9.28
C CYS A 218 12.57 -6.20 8.56
N HIS A 219 12.56 -4.86 8.57
CA HIS A 219 11.53 -4.06 7.89
C HIS A 219 11.54 -4.32 6.37
N ASN A 220 12.72 -4.24 5.74
CA ASN A 220 12.86 -4.54 4.32
C ASN A 220 12.56 -6.01 4.00
N GLN A 221 12.89 -6.96 4.90
CA GLN A 221 12.57 -8.36 4.69
C GLN A 221 11.05 -8.61 4.65
N LEU A 222 10.27 -7.90 5.47
CA LEU A 222 8.80 -7.96 5.41
C LEU A 222 8.27 -7.50 4.04
N HIS A 223 8.83 -6.42 3.48
CA HIS A 223 8.33 -5.86 2.23
C HIS A 223 8.85 -6.55 0.97
N TYR A 224 10.09 -7.08 0.99
CA TYR A 224 10.79 -7.51 -0.23
C TYR A 224 11.40 -8.91 -0.12
N GLY A 225 11.39 -9.52 1.07
CA GLY A 225 12.04 -10.81 1.31
C GLY A 225 11.17 -11.99 0.89
N LYS A 226 11.76 -13.01 0.25
CA LYS A 226 11.07 -14.29 -0.01
C LYS A 226 10.63 -14.97 1.28
N ASP A 227 11.43 -14.81 2.35
CA ASP A 227 11.24 -15.43 3.64
C ASP A 227 10.59 -14.48 4.65
N PHE A 228 9.70 -13.58 4.19
CA PHE A 228 9.00 -12.61 5.04
C PHE A 228 8.23 -13.27 6.19
N GLU A 229 7.78 -14.51 6.03
CA GLU A 229 7.05 -15.26 7.04
C GLU A 229 7.89 -15.53 8.30
N ASN A 230 9.22 -15.58 8.17
CA ASN A 230 10.14 -15.72 9.33
C ASN A 230 10.08 -14.49 10.24
N ILE A 231 9.68 -13.33 9.72
CA ILE A 231 9.47 -12.10 10.47
C ILE A 231 8.00 -11.96 10.87
N LEU A 232 7.08 -12.16 9.92
CA LEU A 232 5.66 -11.89 10.10
C LEU A 232 5.03 -12.77 11.18
N LYS A 233 5.33 -14.09 11.17
CA LYS A 233 4.69 -15.05 12.07
C LYS A 233 5.04 -14.82 13.53
N PRO A 234 6.31 -14.67 13.94
CA PRO A 234 6.65 -14.34 15.32
C PRO A 234 6.00 -13.03 15.80
N LEU A 235 6.03 -11.97 14.99
CA LEU A 235 5.41 -10.69 15.33
C LEU A 235 3.90 -10.82 15.52
N TYR A 236 3.22 -11.59 14.65
CA TYR A 236 1.79 -11.87 14.80
C TYR A 236 1.48 -12.61 16.10
N GLU A 237 2.23 -13.66 16.41
CA GLU A 237 2.03 -14.45 17.65
C GLU A 237 2.19 -13.59 18.91
N GLU A 238 3.11 -12.64 18.88
CA GLU A 238 3.32 -11.70 19.99
C GLU A 238 2.21 -10.65 20.08
N ARG A 239 1.67 -10.20 18.93
CA ARG A 239 0.74 -9.08 18.85
C ARG A 239 -0.74 -9.49 18.79
N LYS A 240 -1.08 -10.73 18.47
CA LYS A 240 -2.47 -11.15 18.23
C LYS A 240 -3.46 -10.80 19.35
N GLU A 241 -3.07 -10.94 20.62
CA GLU A 241 -3.93 -10.59 21.74
C GLU A 241 -4.07 -9.06 21.90
N LEU A 242 -3.03 -8.28 21.66
CA LEU A 242 -3.08 -6.82 21.67
C LEU A 242 -3.95 -6.30 20.54
N LEU A 243 -3.85 -6.87 19.33
CA LEU A 243 -4.70 -6.54 18.19
C LEU A 243 -6.17 -6.80 18.51
N LYS A 244 -6.45 -7.96 19.10
CA LYS A 244 -7.81 -8.34 19.51
C LYS A 244 -8.41 -7.38 20.55
N LEU A 245 -7.63 -6.92 21.51
CA LEU A 245 -8.08 -5.95 22.53
C LEU A 245 -8.60 -4.65 21.92
N ILE A 246 -7.99 -4.19 20.82
CA ILE A 246 -8.40 -2.97 20.11
C ILE A 246 -9.42 -3.24 19.00
N GLY A 247 -9.93 -4.48 18.88
CA GLY A 247 -10.96 -4.86 17.91
C GLY A 247 -10.44 -5.35 16.56
N ILE A 248 -9.12 -5.45 16.36
CA ILE A 248 -8.53 -6.03 15.15
C ILE A 248 -8.53 -7.56 15.27
N ASN A 249 -9.59 -8.18 14.74
CA ASN A 249 -9.74 -9.63 14.73
C ASN A 249 -9.26 -10.16 13.38
N ILE A 250 -8.05 -10.70 13.34
CA ILE A 250 -7.41 -11.21 12.13
C ILE A 250 -6.71 -12.55 12.42
N SER A 251 -6.82 -13.53 11.51
CA SER A 251 -6.03 -14.76 11.59
C SER A 251 -4.65 -14.56 10.95
N TYR A 252 -3.70 -15.45 11.26
CA TYR A 252 -2.39 -15.42 10.61
C TYR A 252 -2.50 -15.63 9.10
N GLU A 253 -3.37 -16.54 8.67
CA GLU A 253 -3.61 -16.85 7.26
C GLU A 253 -4.12 -15.60 6.50
N GLN A 254 -5.06 -14.85 7.10
CA GLN A 254 -5.53 -13.60 6.52
C GLN A 254 -4.41 -12.55 6.50
N LEU A 255 -3.71 -12.33 7.61
CA LEU A 255 -2.60 -11.39 7.69
C LEU A 255 -1.53 -11.68 6.64
N ARG A 256 -1.17 -12.95 6.49
CA ARG A 256 -0.20 -13.41 5.49
C ARG A 256 -0.55 -12.99 4.07
N THR A 257 -1.85 -12.96 3.70
CA THR A 257 -2.28 -12.57 2.35
C THR A 257 -1.96 -11.12 2.01
N TYR A 258 -1.75 -10.26 2.99
CA TYR A 258 -1.40 -8.86 2.77
C TYR A 258 0.09 -8.65 2.44
N TYR A 259 0.90 -9.70 2.57
CA TYR A 259 2.36 -9.66 2.36
C TYR A 259 2.85 -10.50 1.15
N ILE A 260 1.91 -11.08 0.37
CA ILE A 260 2.20 -11.94 -0.78
C ILE A 260 2.24 -11.14 -2.08
#